data_531b7854fc1a912d6a7a565d8cd29532
#
_entry.id   531b7854fc1a912d6a7a565d8cd29532
#
_cell.length_a   1.000
_cell.length_b   1.000
_cell.length_c   1.000
_cell.angle_alpha   90.00
_cell.angle_beta   90.00
_cell.angle_gamma   90.00
#
_symmetry.space_group_name_H-M   'P 1'
#
loop_
_entity.id
_entity.type
_entity.pdbx_description
1 polymer ?
#
loop_
_entity_poly.entity_id
_entity_poly.type
_entity_poly.pdbx_seq_one_letter_code
_entity_poly.pdbx_strand_id
1 'polypeptide(L)'
;MKMQKKRIVQCGLSLICAFGIALSGMSVHAEEVDSLEDKTSNLQSQLEGINQDLVTISNEIAETEVKIEESNNEVFRLEASLQISRNNEEVQYANMKTRIKYMYENGSDTLLSMICEAKSMGEFLNRVDFIQNITKYDKDMLENMVKVREGIEEQEAELKSRQQELLDLQSQLDSEQAALQAKAEETSTDLALSLIHIS
;
A
#
# COMPACT_ATOMS: atom_id res chain seq x y z
N MET A 1 -19.69 -7.05 -0.18
CA MET A 1 -19.23 -6.06 0.81
C MET A 1 -19.20 -4.61 0.32
N LYS A 2 -19.88 -4.30 -0.79
CA LYS A 2 -19.92 -2.94 -1.44
C LYS A 2 -21.08 -2.02 -1.01
N MET A 3 -22.02 -2.48 -0.19
CA MET A 3 -23.25 -1.72 0.14
C MET A 3 -23.24 -0.98 1.48
N GLN A 4 -22.28 -1.26 2.37
CA GLN A 4 -22.19 -0.57 3.66
C GLN A 4 -21.46 0.78 3.60
N LYS A 5 -20.49 0.93 2.68
CA LYS A 5 -19.67 2.16 2.57
C LYS A 5 -20.44 3.40 2.09
N LYS A 6 -21.52 3.26 1.31
CA LYS A 6 -22.33 4.39 0.84
C LYS A 6 -23.23 5.05 1.90
N ARG A 7 -23.46 4.39 3.03
CA ARG A 7 -24.36 4.92 4.08
C ARG A 7 -23.69 5.86 5.07
N ILE A 8 -22.38 5.75 5.25
CA ILE A 8 -21.62 6.59 6.20
C ILE A 8 -21.36 7.99 5.63
N VAL A 9 -21.06 8.08 4.33
CA VAL A 9 -20.83 9.36 3.65
C VAL A 9 -22.13 10.17 3.49
N GLN A 10 -23.29 9.55 3.42
CA GLN A 10 -24.57 10.23 3.28
C GLN A 10 -25.14 10.80 4.59
N CYS A 11 -24.72 10.33 5.76
CA CYS A 11 -25.18 10.86 7.05
C CYS A 11 -24.50 12.18 7.46
N GLY A 12 -23.30 12.48 6.94
CA GLY A 12 -22.57 13.71 7.28
C GLY A 12 -23.09 14.98 6.59
N LEU A 13 -23.82 14.85 5.48
CA LEU A 13 -24.19 16.00 4.64
C LEU A 13 -25.60 16.56 4.86
N SER A 14 -26.45 15.92 5.68
CA SER A 14 -27.86 16.29 5.82
C SER A 14 -28.20 17.17 7.03
N LEU A 15 -27.22 17.64 7.79
CA LEU A 15 -27.47 18.41 9.03
C LEU A 15 -27.36 19.93 8.86
N ILE A 16 -27.26 20.45 7.65
CA ILE A 16 -26.97 21.89 7.39
C ILE A 16 -28.23 22.74 7.11
N CYS A 17 -29.41 22.19 7.01
CA CYS A 17 -30.59 23.01 6.68
C CYS A 17 -31.73 22.85 7.66
N ALA A 18 -31.77 23.66 8.71
CA ALA A 18 -33.00 24.23 9.27
C ALA A 18 -32.73 25.13 10.49
N PHE A 19 -32.40 26.36 10.32
CA PHE A 19 -32.63 27.37 11.36
C PHE A 19 -33.30 28.60 10.76
N GLY A 20 -34.63 28.51 10.64
CA GLY A 20 -35.51 29.65 10.44
C GLY A 20 -35.88 30.26 11.79
N ILE A 21 -35.40 31.45 12.06
CA ILE A 21 -35.63 32.21 13.29
C ILE A 21 -37.05 32.77 13.27
N ALA A 22 -37.90 32.34 14.18
CA ALA A 22 -39.14 33.01 14.53
C ALA A 22 -38.85 34.00 15.69
N LEU A 23 -38.75 35.27 15.36
CA LEU A 23 -38.70 36.38 16.34
C LEU A 23 -40.15 36.73 16.71
N SER A 24 -40.59 36.32 17.90
CA SER A 24 -41.77 36.91 18.57
C SER A 24 -41.28 37.71 19.78
N GLY A 25 -41.67 38.99 19.81
CA GLY A 25 -41.12 40.04 20.67
C GLY A 25 -41.29 39.81 22.16
N MET A 26 -40.23 40.08 22.88
CA MET A 26 -40.18 40.47 24.30
C MET A 26 -39.26 41.66 24.39
N SER A 27 -39.64 42.68 25.17
CA SER A 27 -38.87 43.87 25.46
C SER A 27 -37.69 43.49 26.34
N VAL A 28 -36.53 43.24 25.73
CA VAL A 28 -35.29 42.90 26.41
C VAL A 28 -34.45 44.17 26.60
N HIS A 29 -33.83 44.34 27.78
CA HIS A 29 -32.92 45.43 28.08
C HIS A 29 -31.72 45.38 27.12
N ALA A 30 -31.27 46.52 26.62
CA ALA A 30 -30.21 46.63 25.60
C ALA A 30 -28.92 45.91 25.93
N GLU A 31 -28.58 45.80 27.21
CA GLU A 31 -27.36 45.15 27.76
C GLU A 31 -27.44 43.60 27.61
N GLU A 32 -28.64 43.04 27.61
CA GLU A 32 -28.87 41.60 27.48
C GLU A 32 -28.85 41.18 26.00
N VAL A 33 -29.25 42.07 25.09
CA VAL A 33 -29.19 41.87 23.63
C VAL A 33 -27.74 41.85 23.15
N ASP A 34 -26.90 42.80 23.59
CA ASP A 34 -25.47 42.82 23.24
C ASP A 34 -24.74 41.55 23.70
N SER A 35 -25.01 41.11 24.96
CA SER A 35 -24.44 39.84 25.45
C SER A 35 -24.87 38.58 24.68
N LEU A 36 -26.10 38.57 24.19
CA LEU A 36 -26.62 37.47 23.36
C LEU A 36 -26.06 37.52 21.94
N GLU A 37 -25.85 38.70 21.40
CA GLU A 37 -25.25 38.92 20.08
C GLU A 37 -23.78 38.48 20.05
N ASP A 38 -23.01 38.83 21.08
CA ASP A 38 -21.61 38.37 21.26
C ASP A 38 -21.52 36.84 21.43
N LYS A 39 -22.42 36.24 22.21
CA LYS A 39 -22.46 34.77 22.35
C LYS A 39 -22.82 34.08 21.05
N THR A 40 -23.77 34.60 20.30
CA THR A 40 -24.19 34.07 19.03
C THR A 40 -23.08 34.14 17.98
N SER A 41 -22.35 35.28 17.94
CA SER A 41 -21.20 35.47 17.06
C SER A 41 -20.05 34.50 17.39
N ASN A 42 -19.77 34.30 18.70
CA ASN A 42 -18.75 33.36 19.15
C ASN A 42 -19.10 31.90 18.79
N LEU A 43 -20.36 31.50 19.04
CA LEU A 43 -20.84 30.15 18.64
C LEU A 43 -20.80 29.95 17.15
N GLN A 44 -21.13 30.95 16.35
CA GLN A 44 -21.06 30.88 14.90
C GLN A 44 -19.62 30.69 14.41
N SER A 45 -18.64 31.39 15.02
CA SER A 45 -17.22 31.23 14.73
C SER A 45 -16.70 29.85 15.15
N GLN A 46 -17.14 29.31 16.28
CA GLN A 46 -16.80 27.96 16.72
C GLN A 46 -17.36 26.89 15.76
N LEU A 47 -18.61 27.02 15.33
CA LEU A 47 -19.24 26.11 14.36
C LEU A 47 -18.52 26.13 13.00
N GLU A 48 -18.10 27.32 12.57
CA GLU A 48 -17.35 27.46 11.33
C GLU A 48 -15.97 26.79 11.44
N GLY A 49 -15.26 26.94 12.57
CA GLY A 49 -14.02 26.24 12.85
C GLY A 49 -14.18 24.71 12.86
N ILE A 50 -15.20 24.20 13.56
CA ILE A 50 -15.49 22.78 13.61
C ILE A 50 -15.85 22.23 12.21
N ASN A 51 -16.63 22.97 11.42
CA ASN A 51 -16.93 22.57 10.06
C ASN A 51 -15.67 22.48 9.17
N GLN A 52 -14.73 23.41 9.33
CA GLN A 52 -13.45 23.34 8.63
C GLN A 52 -12.63 22.12 9.07
N ASP A 53 -12.55 21.82 10.37
CA ASP A 53 -11.88 20.63 10.89
C ASP A 53 -12.51 19.34 10.32
N LEU A 54 -13.83 19.24 10.32
CA LEU A 54 -14.56 18.09 9.74
C LEU A 54 -14.26 17.89 8.25
N VAL A 55 -14.22 18.98 7.48
CA VAL A 55 -13.87 18.91 6.05
C VAL A 55 -12.42 18.47 5.88
N THR A 56 -11.51 18.99 6.68
CA THR A 56 -10.08 18.62 6.62
C THR A 56 -9.89 17.15 6.93
N ILE A 57 -10.41 16.65 8.03
CA ILE A 57 -10.32 15.24 8.42
C ILE A 57 -10.99 14.34 7.37
N SER A 58 -12.12 14.76 6.80
CA SER A 58 -12.79 13.99 5.73
C SER A 58 -11.94 13.89 4.47
N ASN A 59 -11.20 14.94 4.12
CA ASN A 59 -10.26 14.91 2.99
C ASN A 59 -9.05 14.02 3.30
N GLU A 60 -8.49 14.09 4.52
CA GLU A 60 -7.39 13.23 4.95
C GLU A 60 -7.80 11.75 4.90
N ILE A 61 -8.98 11.40 5.37
CA ILE A 61 -9.54 10.04 5.25
C ILE A 61 -9.60 9.60 3.78
N ALA A 62 -10.11 10.46 2.89
CA ALA A 62 -10.23 10.13 1.48
C ALA A 62 -8.86 9.92 0.81
N GLU A 63 -7.87 10.75 1.15
CA GLU A 63 -6.49 10.59 0.66
C GLU A 63 -5.84 9.32 1.21
N THR A 64 -6.04 9.00 2.48
CA THR A 64 -5.51 7.79 3.11
C THR A 64 -6.15 6.53 2.52
N GLU A 65 -7.47 6.54 2.24
CA GLU A 65 -8.14 5.44 1.53
C GLU A 65 -7.55 5.20 0.14
N VAL A 66 -7.23 6.26 -0.62
CA VAL A 66 -6.58 6.15 -1.93
C VAL A 66 -5.18 5.54 -1.80
N LYS A 67 -4.37 6.01 -0.85
CA LYS A 67 -3.03 5.45 -0.59
C LYS A 67 -3.09 3.97 -0.21
N ILE A 68 -4.08 3.56 0.59
CA ILE A 68 -4.31 2.16 0.94
C ILE A 68 -4.64 1.34 -0.31
N GLU A 69 -5.47 1.85 -1.22
CA GLU A 69 -5.81 1.15 -2.47
C GLU A 69 -4.59 1.02 -3.38
N GLU A 70 -3.79 2.07 -3.53
CA GLU A 70 -2.54 2.05 -4.30
C GLU A 70 -1.53 1.07 -3.70
N SER A 71 -1.30 1.12 -2.39
CA SER A 71 -0.39 0.20 -1.69
C SER A 71 -0.83 -1.26 -1.79
N ASN A 72 -2.14 -1.55 -1.69
CA ASN A 72 -2.68 -2.90 -1.91
C ASN A 72 -2.41 -3.41 -3.33
N ASN A 73 -2.56 -2.55 -4.34
CA ASN A 73 -2.29 -2.90 -5.72
C ASN A 73 -0.80 -3.19 -5.95
N GLU A 74 0.10 -2.43 -5.31
CA GLU A 74 1.54 -2.68 -5.37
C GLU A 74 1.91 -3.99 -4.68
N VAL A 75 1.41 -4.26 -3.49
CA VAL A 75 1.60 -5.53 -2.78
C VAL A 75 1.17 -6.71 -3.66
N PHE A 76 0.00 -6.63 -4.27
CA PHE A 76 -0.49 -7.69 -5.16
C PHE A 76 0.43 -7.91 -6.38
N ARG A 77 0.96 -6.83 -6.98
CA ARG A 77 1.91 -6.93 -8.10
C ARG A 77 3.23 -7.54 -7.69
N LEU A 78 3.76 -7.13 -6.52
CA LEU A 78 4.99 -7.67 -5.97
C LEU A 78 4.87 -9.16 -5.63
N GLU A 79 3.76 -9.58 -5.03
CA GLU A 79 3.48 -10.99 -4.74
C GLU A 79 3.43 -11.84 -6.01
N ALA A 80 2.76 -11.35 -7.06
CA ALA A 80 2.71 -12.03 -8.34
C ALA A 80 4.08 -12.13 -9.01
N SER A 81 4.87 -11.04 -8.98
CA SER A 81 6.24 -10.99 -9.51
C SER A 81 7.16 -11.94 -8.76
N LEU A 82 7.09 -11.93 -7.44
CA LEU A 82 7.88 -12.83 -6.57
C LEU A 82 7.56 -14.30 -6.85
N GLN A 83 6.29 -14.65 -7.03
CA GLN A 83 5.89 -16.02 -7.37
C GLN A 83 6.48 -16.47 -8.71
N ILE A 84 6.50 -15.59 -9.72
CA ILE A 84 7.11 -15.87 -11.03
C ILE A 84 8.63 -16.07 -10.86
N SER A 85 9.29 -15.20 -10.10
CA SER A 85 10.74 -15.28 -9.84
C SER A 85 11.12 -16.57 -9.13
N ARG A 86 10.37 -17.00 -8.12
CA ARG A 86 10.57 -18.26 -7.42
C ARG A 86 10.37 -19.46 -8.32
N ASN A 87 9.32 -19.47 -9.16
CA ASN A 87 9.11 -20.55 -10.12
C ASN A 87 10.26 -20.65 -11.12
N ASN A 88 10.77 -19.50 -11.60
CA ASN A 88 11.93 -19.46 -12.49
C ASN A 88 13.19 -19.98 -11.80
N GLU A 89 13.44 -19.60 -10.55
CA GLU A 89 14.54 -20.11 -9.74
C GLU A 89 14.47 -21.65 -9.62
N GLU A 90 13.31 -22.19 -9.28
CA GLU A 90 13.09 -23.62 -9.13
C GLU A 90 13.38 -24.38 -10.43
N VAL A 91 12.88 -23.89 -11.57
CA VAL A 91 13.14 -24.51 -12.89
C VAL A 91 14.63 -24.45 -13.23
N GLN A 92 15.29 -23.31 -13.02
CA GLN A 92 16.72 -23.16 -13.29
C GLN A 92 17.55 -24.09 -12.38
N TYR A 93 17.20 -24.18 -11.10
CA TYR A 93 17.85 -25.07 -10.15
C TYR A 93 17.69 -26.54 -10.56
N ALA A 94 16.49 -26.99 -10.92
CA ALA A 94 16.23 -28.34 -11.37
C ALA A 94 17.04 -28.69 -12.63
N ASN A 95 17.10 -27.77 -13.59
CA ASN A 95 17.89 -27.92 -14.81
C ASN A 95 19.39 -28.04 -14.51
N MET A 96 19.90 -27.16 -13.67
CA MET A 96 21.31 -27.17 -13.26
C MET A 96 21.68 -28.46 -12.50
N LYS A 97 20.84 -28.88 -11.56
CA LYS A 97 21.00 -30.14 -10.83
C LYS A 97 21.09 -31.35 -11.77
N THR A 98 20.19 -31.42 -12.76
CA THR A 98 20.19 -32.47 -13.77
C THR A 98 21.50 -32.46 -14.59
N ARG A 99 21.96 -31.28 -14.95
CA ARG A 99 23.21 -31.10 -15.70
C ARG A 99 24.45 -31.48 -14.89
N ILE A 100 24.54 -31.06 -13.64
CA ILE A 100 25.62 -31.43 -12.72
C ILE A 100 25.63 -32.96 -12.52
N LYS A 101 24.46 -33.55 -12.33
CA LYS A 101 24.32 -35.00 -12.21
C LYS A 101 24.84 -35.72 -13.47
N TYR A 102 24.45 -35.27 -14.64
CA TYR A 102 24.93 -35.84 -15.90
C TYR A 102 26.45 -35.73 -16.05
N MET A 103 27.03 -34.57 -15.73
CA MET A 103 28.48 -34.38 -15.76
C MET A 103 29.21 -35.28 -14.77
N TYR A 104 28.64 -35.47 -13.58
CA TYR A 104 29.23 -36.37 -12.57
C TYR A 104 29.17 -37.86 -12.96
N GLU A 105 28.01 -38.29 -13.47
CA GLU A 105 27.80 -39.69 -13.87
C GLU A 105 28.59 -40.11 -15.13
N ASN A 106 28.78 -39.18 -16.04
CA ASN A 106 29.49 -39.45 -17.31
C ASN A 106 30.96 -39.03 -17.30
N GLY A 107 31.42 -38.37 -16.26
CA GLY A 107 32.82 -38.04 -15.96
C GLY A 107 33.48 -37.02 -16.88
N SER A 108 34.56 -36.42 -16.42
CA SER A 108 35.50 -35.64 -17.26
C SER A 108 36.17 -36.48 -18.32
N ASP A 109 36.22 -37.81 -18.12
CA ASP A 109 36.81 -38.80 -19.06
C ASP A 109 36.05 -38.81 -20.39
N THR A 110 34.70 -38.59 -20.38
CA THR A 110 33.89 -38.53 -21.59
C THR A 110 34.22 -37.30 -22.42
N LEU A 111 34.49 -36.15 -21.83
CA LEU A 111 34.87 -34.92 -22.53
C LEU A 111 36.28 -35.03 -23.10
N LEU A 112 37.21 -35.60 -22.34
CA LEU A 112 38.58 -35.90 -22.78
C LEU A 112 38.61 -36.97 -23.90
N SER A 113 37.82 -38.03 -23.79
CA SER A 113 37.66 -39.03 -24.81
C SER A 113 37.12 -38.42 -26.12
N MET A 114 36.10 -37.56 -26.00
CA MET A 114 35.54 -36.84 -27.16
C MET A 114 36.60 -35.98 -27.87
N ILE A 115 37.49 -35.32 -27.16
CA ILE A 115 38.63 -34.56 -27.75
C ILE A 115 39.64 -35.49 -28.40
N CYS A 116 40.02 -36.58 -27.71
CA CYS A 116 41.04 -37.53 -28.18
C CYS A 116 40.58 -38.38 -29.39
N GLU A 117 39.30 -38.57 -29.56
CA GLU A 117 38.69 -39.27 -30.71
C GLU A 117 38.65 -38.44 -32.01
N ALA A 118 39.11 -37.18 -32.00
CA ALA A 118 39.16 -36.31 -33.18
C ALA A 118 40.09 -36.93 -34.24
N LYS A 119 39.58 -37.01 -35.49
CA LYS A 119 40.31 -37.60 -36.61
C LYS A 119 41.16 -36.60 -37.38
N SER A 120 41.03 -35.31 -37.05
CA SER A 120 41.78 -34.22 -37.67
C SER A 120 42.02 -33.07 -36.68
N MET A 121 43.01 -32.22 -36.93
CA MET A 121 43.26 -31.00 -36.15
C MET A 121 42.08 -30.04 -36.15
N GLY A 122 41.38 -29.91 -37.27
CA GLY A 122 40.18 -29.05 -37.34
C GLY A 122 39.04 -29.58 -36.50
N GLU A 123 38.82 -30.92 -36.52
CA GLU A 123 37.83 -31.55 -35.65
C GLU A 123 38.21 -31.45 -34.17
N PHE A 124 39.48 -31.59 -33.83
CA PHE A 124 40.03 -31.39 -32.48
C PHE A 124 39.73 -29.97 -31.98
N LEU A 125 40.08 -28.96 -32.73
CA LEU A 125 39.84 -27.55 -32.35
C LEU A 125 38.35 -27.26 -32.18
N ASN A 126 37.50 -27.73 -33.09
CA ASN A 126 36.04 -27.57 -32.97
C ASN A 126 35.48 -28.22 -31.69
N ARG A 127 36.00 -29.37 -31.30
CA ARG A 127 35.58 -30.09 -30.09
C ARG A 127 36.06 -29.37 -28.83
N VAL A 128 37.29 -28.83 -28.86
CA VAL A 128 37.83 -27.98 -27.75
C VAL A 128 36.98 -26.72 -27.58
N ASP A 129 36.68 -26.02 -28.67
CA ASP A 129 35.82 -24.84 -28.63
C ASP A 129 34.41 -25.16 -28.13
N PHE A 130 33.84 -26.31 -28.54
CA PHE A 130 32.56 -26.77 -28.04
C PHE A 130 32.56 -27.01 -26.53
N ILE A 131 33.60 -27.64 -25.97
CA ILE A 131 33.73 -27.89 -24.54
C ILE A 131 33.94 -26.58 -23.77
N GLN A 132 34.74 -25.65 -24.29
CA GLN A 132 34.92 -24.34 -23.69
C GLN A 132 33.61 -23.55 -23.63
N ASN A 133 32.82 -23.59 -24.70
CA ASN A 133 31.52 -22.95 -24.76
C ASN A 133 30.52 -23.56 -23.76
N ILE A 134 30.53 -24.88 -23.60
CA ILE A 134 29.72 -25.56 -22.59
C ILE A 134 30.10 -25.08 -21.17
N THR A 135 31.41 -25.07 -20.87
CA THR A 135 31.92 -24.68 -19.54
C THR A 135 31.59 -23.21 -19.24
N LYS A 136 31.73 -22.33 -20.26
CA LYS A 136 31.36 -20.94 -20.14
C LYS A 136 29.86 -20.77 -19.89
N TYR A 137 29.02 -21.49 -20.65
CA TYR A 137 27.57 -21.48 -20.47
C TYR A 137 27.17 -21.91 -19.05
N ASP A 138 27.79 -22.94 -18.50
CA ASP A 138 27.52 -23.41 -17.16
C ASP A 138 27.89 -22.36 -16.11
N LYS A 139 29.02 -21.70 -16.29
CA LYS A 139 29.43 -20.59 -15.42
C LYS A 139 28.45 -19.42 -15.48
N ASP A 140 28.09 -18.99 -16.67
CA ASP A 140 27.15 -17.88 -16.90
C ASP A 140 25.77 -18.23 -16.30
N MET A 141 25.33 -19.50 -16.39
CA MET A 141 24.08 -19.96 -15.80
C MET A 141 24.11 -19.92 -14.28
N LEU A 142 25.22 -20.34 -13.65
CA LEU A 142 25.41 -20.24 -12.19
C LEU A 142 25.40 -18.78 -11.72
N GLU A 143 26.10 -17.89 -12.45
CA GLU A 143 26.09 -16.45 -12.14
C GLU A 143 24.69 -15.85 -12.27
N ASN A 144 23.93 -16.27 -13.28
CA ASN A 144 22.52 -15.85 -13.43
C ASN A 144 21.64 -16.37 -12.29
N MET A 145 21.85 -17.59 -11.81
CA MET A 145 21.10 -18.13 -10.66
C MET A 145 21.36 -17.32 -9.39
N VAL A 146 22.62 -16.90 -9.16
CA VAL A 146 22.95 -16.02 -8.02
C VAL A 146 22.19 -14.70 -8.14
N LYS A 147 22.22 -14.07 -9.32
CA LYS A 147 21.48 -12.80 -9.55
C LYS A 147 19.95 -12.93 -9.38
N VAL A 148 19.39 -14.04 -9.84
CA VAL A 148 17.96 -14.33 -9.64
C VAL A 148 17.66 -14.46 -8.15
N ARG A 149 18.51 -15.14 -7.40
CA ARG A 149 18.37 -15.30 -5.95
C ARG A 149 18.44 -13.96 -5.21
N GLU A 150 19.45 -13.14 -5.54
CA GLU A 150 19.60 -11.78 -4.98
C GLU A 150 18.37 -10.92 -5.30
N GLY A 151 17.87 -11.00 -6.53
CA GLY A 151 16.64 -10.29 -6.93
C GLY A 151 15.38 -10.77 -6.20
N ILE A 152 15.28 -12.06 -5.86
CA ILE A 152 14.20 -12.61 -5.03
C ILE A 152 14.29 -12.04 -3.61
N GLU A 153 15.47 -12.03 -3.01
CA GLU A 153 15.69 -11.50 -1.66
C GLU A 153 15.36 -9.99 -1.58
N GLU A 154 15.70 -9.23 -2.62
CA GLU A 154 15.33 -7.82 -2.73
C GLU A 154 13.81 -7.64 -2.84
N GLN A 155 13.13 -8.41 -3.69
CA GLN A 155 11.66 -8.37 -3.82
C GLN A 155 10.95 -8.78 -2.53
N GLU A 156 11.48 -9.75 -1.79
CA GLU A 156 10.94 -10.17 -0.49
C GLU A 156 11.07 -9.04 0.56
N ALA A 157 12.21 -8.34 0.56
CA ALA A 157 12.43 -7.21 1.46
C ALA A 157 11.50 -6.03 1.11
N GLU A 158 11.33 -5.73 -0.18
CA GLU A 158 10.42 -4.70 -0.65
C GLU A 158 8.98 -5.04 -0.31
N LEU A 159 8.53 -6.28 -0.55
CA LEU A 159 7.19 -6.74 -0.20
C LEU A 159 6.90 -6.57 1.29
N LYS A 160 7.84 -6.96 2.15
CA LYS A 160 7.72 -6.80 3.59
C LYS A 160 7.61 -5.32 3.99
N SER A 161 8.40 -4.46 3.36
CA SER A 161 8.34 -3.01 3.61
C SER A 161 6.98 -2.43 3.20
N ARG A 162 6.45 -2.82 2.04
CA ARG A 162 5.13 -2.38 1.57
C ARG A 162 3.98 -2.89 2.44
N GLN A 163 4.07 -4.12 2.91
CA GLN A 163 3.09 -4.66 3.86
C GLN A 163 3.09 -3.90 5.19
N GLN A 164 4.27 -3.48 5.68
CA GLN A 164 4.34 -2.65 6.89
C GLN A 164 3.75 -1.26 6.65
N GLU A 165 4.08 -0.61 5.53
CA GLU A 165 3.50 0.67 5.13
C GLU A 165 1.95 0.61 5.07
N LEU A 166 1.41 -0.49 4.53
CA LEU A 166 -0.02 -0.72 4.48
C LEU A 166 -0.65 -0.80 5.88
N LEU A 167 0.01 -1.48 6.83
CA LEU A 167 -0.46 -1.55 8.22
C LEU A 167 -0.44 -0.17 8.89
N ASP A 168 0.60 0.62 8.63
CA ASP A 168 0.73 1.98 9.16
C ASP A 168 -0.37 2.91 8.60
N LEU A 169 -0.65 2.83 7.29
CA LEU A 169 -1.74 3.56 6.65
C LEU A 169 -3.12 3.15 7.19
N GLN A 170 -3.34 1.85 7.46
CA GLN A 170 -4.58 1.39 8.08
C GLN A 170 -4.75 1.93 9.50
N SER A 171 -3.66 1.94 10.29
CA SER A 171 -3.67 2.53 11.63
C SER A 171 -3.92 4.05 11.60
N GLN A 172 -3.36 4.74 10.60
CA GLN A 172 -3.63 6.16 10.37
C GLN A 172 -5.10 6.40 10.05
N LEU A 173 -5.68 5.62 9.15
CA LEU A 173 -7.09 5.71 8.78
C LEU A 173 -8.02 5.51 9.98
N ASP A 174 -7.73 4.51 10.82
CA ASP A 174 -8.50 4.25 12.05
C ASP A 174 -8.42 5.46 13.00
N SER A 175 -7.25 6.08 13.14
CA SER A 175 -7.04 7.29 13.94
C SER A 175 -7.80 8.50 13.39
N GLU A 176 -7.77 8.72 12.09
CA GLU A 176 -8.48 9.80 11.39
C GLU A 176 -10.01 9.62 11.54
N GLN A 177 -10.51 8.39 11.42
CA GLN A 177 -11.93 8.08 11.63
C GLN A 177 -12.36 8.31 13.08
N ALA A 178 -11.52 7.95 14.06
CA ALA A 178 -11.78 8.21 15.47
C ALA A 178 -11.79 9.71 15.78
N ALA A 179 -10.87 10.48 15.19
CA ALA A 179 -10.82 11.93 15.33
C ALA A 179 -12.07 12.60 14.74
N LEU A 180 -12.53 12.14 13.57
CA LEU A 180 -13.76 12.61 12.93
C LEU A 180 -14.98 12.36 13.84
N GLN A 181 -15.07 11.16 14.42
CA GLN A 181 -16.17 10.82 15.32
C GLN A 181 -16.15 11.65 16.59
N ALA A 182 -14.98 11.83 17.21
CA ALA A 182 -14.82 12.68 18.41
C ALA A 182 -15.23 14.14 18.14
N LYS A 183 -14.83 14.70 16.99
CA LYS A 183 -15.23 16.05 16.58
C LYS A 183 -16.74 16.17 16.34
N ALA A 184 -17.36 15.15 15.73
CA ALA A 184 -18.80 15.13 15.53
C ALA A 184 -19.58 15.08 16.86
N GLU A 185 -19.09 14.32 17.85
CA GLU A 185 -19.68 14.24 19.19
C GLU A 185 -19.50 15.55 19.96
N GLU A 186 -18.31 16.17 19.90
CA GLU A 186 -18.04 17.50 20.47
C GLU A 186 -19.01 18.55 19.94
N THR A 187 -19.18 18.59 18.60
CA THR A 187 -20.12 19.50 17.92
C THR A 187 -21.55 19.30 18.39
N SER A 188 -21.99 18.05 18.52
CA SER A 188 -23.34 17.72 18.98
C SER A 188 -23.59 18.15 20.42
N THR A 189 -22.58 18.03 21.27
CA THR A 189 -22.67 18.41 22.69
C THR A 189 -22.71 19.93 22.84
N ASP A 190 -21.88 20.66 22.11
CA ASP A 190 -21.83 22.13 22.14
C ASP A 190 -23.14 22.74 21.62
N LEU A 191 -23.73 22.15 20.57
CA LEU A 191 -25.06 22.53 20.08
C LEU A 191 -26.15 22.31 21.13
N ALA A 192 -26.13 21.16 21.84
CA ALA A 192 -27.11 20.87 22.90
C ALA A 192 -26.99 21.84 24.09
N LEU A 193 -25.76 22.13 24.52
CA LEU A 193 -25.50 23.10 25.58
C LEU A 193 -25.91 24.54 25.20
N SER A 194 -25.67 24.92 23.95
CA SER A 194 -26.10 26.23 23.42
C SER A 194 -27.62 26.38 23.40
N LEU A 195 -28.35 25.34 23.03
CA LEU A 195 -29.83 25.33 23.03
C LEU A 195 -30.42 25.45 24.46
N ILE A 196 -29.78 24.82 25.46
CA ILE A 196 -30.20 24.90 26.87
C ILE A 196 -29.96 26.29 27.45
N HIS A 197 -28.92 27.01 27.00
CA HIS A 197 -28.65 28.36 27.48
C HIS A 197 -29.53 29.46 26.85
N ILE A 198 -30.18 29.16 25.75
CA ILE A 198 -31.06 30.09 25.02
C ILE A 198 -32.54 29.91 25.44
N SER A 199 -32.89 28.80 26.11
CA SER A 199 -34.25 28.53 26.60
C SER A 199 -34.44 28.94 28.04
#